data_1300bbb162898e4a60c335cc450490b1
#
_entry.id   1300bbb162898e4a60c335cc450490b1
#
_cell.length_a   1.000
_cell.length_b   1.000
_cell.length_c   1.000
_cell.angle_alpha   90.00
_cell.angle_beta   90.00
_cell.angle_gamma   90.00
#
_symmetry.space_group_name_H-M   'P 1'
#
loop_
_entity.id
_entity.type
_entity.pdbx_description
1 polymer ?
#
loop_
_entity_poly.entity_id
_entity_poly.type
_entity_poly.pdbx_seq_one_letter_code
_entity_poly.pdbx_strand_id
1 'polypeptide(L)'
;MLLPKTLLEPVTTTFFVCKFSFKYYCRFHSHFKEILKDRIIYHYNTNKNTNSYKLSSFSGVTLAITLLSSLFAYPVNHAFSLSQQADDIQQKKEQITLSAILTNLGDPIRWKALIQPALQELRERHPNLDIQIAIDANNLYNNTRMKLINALSNQSGRSIDLISVDQIWLGEFAEKGLITDLSDRVQKWGRSSDWYQSNLDGMTYNGSIYGVWAWTDVRGIWYWKDLLKEAGINSSSLETWQGYIDSAMKVNNKIKVREIQGTILFDAALSPDLWYPYLWMLGGNIIESRDGHPTKGAYWFPSYNGTEGVRAMEFIKEQANAGIKPENGDSKNLDEEFALKNFAIYLGGQWIPLWFPQAEQKISNFEEKIGFIPMFPVPNKGNRTITTMMGGWILSIPTVSENKELAWELITIMLEPRILAPWLAKYLYLPTQKPIGEGNYSKLFERTLPYSQEMLSLIQFGHGRPTIPEYPSIAEHIRQAINEVQYGIKEPKQALDDAAEKSAKILGW
;
A
#
# COMPACT_ATOMS: atom_id res chain seq x y z
N MET A 1 -51.14 -14.86 4.47
CA MET A 1 -51.70 -15.71 3.43
C MET A 1 -50.56 -16.14 2.49
N LEU A 2 -50.17 -17.42 2.62
CA LEU A 2 -49.51 -18.29 1.62
C LEU A 2 -48.25 -17.83 0.88
N LEU A 3 -47.12 -18.40 1.29
CA LEU A 3 -45.96 -18.79 0.48
C LEU A 3 -46.33 -19.74 -0.66
N PRO A 4 -45.48 -19.90 -1.70
CA PRO A 4 -44.90 -21.22 -1.85
C PRO A 4 -43.36 -21.25 -2.02
N LYS A 5 -42.82 -22.35 -1.47
CA LYS A 5 -41.52 -22.97 -1.68
C LYS A 5 -41.34 -23.45 -3.12
N THR A 6 -40.11 -23.40 -3.63
CA THR A 6 -39.50 -24.51 -4.43
C THR A 6 -38.01 -24.22 -4.58
N LEU A 7 -37.25 -25.08 -4.01
CA LEU A 7 -36.30 -26.07 -4.56
C LEU A 7 -34.94 -25.55 -5.01
N LEU A 8 -33.99 -25.81 -4.13
CA LEU A 8 -32.55 -25.91 -4.35
C LEU A 8 -32.23 -27.13 -5.21
N GLU A 9 -31.34 -26.98 -6.16
CA GLU A 9 -30.48 -28.07 -6.61
C GLU A 9 -29.02 -27.65 -6.57
N PRO A 10 -28.10 -28.51 -6.06
CA PRO A 10 -26.68 -28.27 -5.99
C PRO A 10 -25.93 -29.05 -7.08
N VAL A 11 -25.51 -28.44 -8.15
CA VAL A 11 -24.53 -29.02 -9.06
C VAL A 11 -23.72 -27.87 -9.67
N THR A 12 -22.48 -27.64 -9.21
CA THR A 12 -21.40 -27.09 -10.05
C THR A 12 -20.08 -26.87 -9.30
N THR A 13 -19.73 -27.67 -8.31
CA THR A 13 -18.42 -27.51 -7.64
C THR A 13 -17.41 -28.60 -8.01
N THR A 14 -17.78 -29.63 -8.75
CA THR A 14 -16.90 -30.79 -9.01
C THR A 14 -16.15 -30.72 -10.35
N PHE A 15 -16.47 -29.80 -11.24
CA PHE A 15 -15.85 -29.72 -12.58
C PHE A 15 -14.62 -28.83 -12.69
N PHE A 16 -14.33 -28.01 -11.69
CA PHE A 16 -13.17 -27.06 -11.78
C PHE A 16 -11.84 -27.65 -11.28
N VAL A 17 -11.87 -28.66 -10.45
CA VAL A 17 -10.63 -29.27 -9.88
C VAL A 17 -9.96 -30.25 -10.87
N CYS A 18 -10.71 -30.90 -11.75
CA CYS A 18 -10.14 -31.85 -12.72
C CYS A 18 -9.43 -31.19 -13.92
N LYS A 19 -9.74 -29.95 -14.29
CA LYS A 19 -9.10 -29.27 -15.43
C LYS A 19 -7.71 -28.70 -15.11
N PHE A 20 -7.40 -28.44 -13.85
CA PHE A 20 -6.09 -27.89 -13.45
C PHE A 20 -5.00 -28.98 -13.31
N SER A 21 -5.35 -30.18 -12.88
CA SER A 21 -4.41 -31.32 -12.78
C SER A 21 -3.98 -31.89 -14.13
N PHE A 22 -4.86 -31.85 -15.15
CA PHE A 22 -4.54 -32.45 -16.44
C PHE A 22 -3.55 -31.62 -17.28
N LYS A 23 -3.54 -30.30 -17.10
CA LYS A 23 -2.63 -29.39 -17.83
C LYS A 23 -1.20 -29.44 -17.33
N TYR A 24 -0.99 -29.77 -16.06
CA TYR A 24 0.35 -29.98 -15.47
C TYR A 24 0.89 -31.37 -15.78
N TYR A 25 0.05 -32.40 -15.84
CA TYR A 25 0.47 -33.77 -16.17
C TYR A 25 0.92 -33.90 -17.63
N CYS A 26 0.26 -33.23 -18.55
CA CYS A 26 0.67 -33.21 -19.96
C CYS A 26 1.98 -32.47 -20.24
N ARG A 27 2.30 -31.44 -19.43
CA ARG A 27 3.55 -30.66 -19.58
C ARG A 27 4.78 -31.41 -19.04
N PHE A 28 4.60 -32.23 -18.02
CA PHE A 28 5.69 -33.08 -17.48
C PHE A 28 6.01 -34.25 -18.40
N HIS A 29 5.01 -34.81 -19.08
CA HIS A 29 5.22 -35.96 -19.98
C HIS A 29 5.83 -35.57 -21.33
N SER A 30 5.65 -34.34 -21.81
CA SER A 30 6.29 -33.86 -23.04
C SER A 30 7.77 -33.57 -22.84
N HIS A 31 8.16 -33.06 -21.67
CA HIS A 31 9.59 -32.81 -21.37
C HIS A 31 10.41 -34.11 -21.16
N PHE A 32 9.77 -35.17 -20.65
CA PHE A 32 10.42 -36.47 -20.45
C PHE A 32 10.60 -37.25 -21.77
N LYS A 33 9.74 -36.97 -22.76
CA LYS A 33 9.87 -37.57 -24.09
C LYS A 33 11.03 -36.98 -24.94
N GLU A 34 11.36 -35.70 -24.72
CA GLU A 34 12.50 -35.07 -25.41
C GLU A 34 13.85 -35.54 -24.88
N ILE A 35 13.97 -35.82 -23.58
CA ILE A 35 15.22 -36.28 -22.96
C ILE A 35 15.55 -37.75 -23.37
N LEU A 36 14.55 -38.54 -23.75
CA LEU A 36 14.75 -39.93 -24.16
C LEU A 36 15.00 -40.08 -25.68
N LYS A 37 14.80 -39.05 -26.50
CA LYS A 37 15.03 -39.13 -27.94
C LYS A 37 16.52 -39.10 -28.36
N ASP A 38 17.39 -38.58 -27.52
CA ASP A 38 18.80 -38.38 -27.91
C ASP A 38 19.74 -39.52 -27.58
N ARG A 39 19.27 -40.69 -27.07
CA ARG A 39 20.17 -41.78 -26.68
C ARG A 39 19.78 -43.18 -27.13
N ILE A 40 18.81 -43.36 -28.03
CA ILE A 40 18.51 -44.71 -28.58
C ILE A 40 18.36 -44.62 -30.10
N ILE A 41 19.39 -45.09 -30.80
CA ILE A 41 19.38 -45.32 -32.25
C ILE A 41 18.60 -46.63 -32.47
N TYR A 42 17.42 -46.55 -33.08
CA TYR A 42 16.68 -47.69 -33.60
C TYR A 42 16.86 -47.78 -35.12
N HIS A 43 17.48 -48.87 -35.55
CA HIS A 43 17.39 -49.31 -36.94
C HIS A 43 16.00 -49.88 -37.21
N TYR A 44 15.24 -49.23 -38.01
CA TYR A 44 13.98 -49.77 -38.55
C TYR A 44 14.25 -50.41 -39.90
N ASN A 45 14.00 -51.73 -39.97
CA ASN A 45 13.93 -52.45 -41.22
C ASN A 45 12.45 -52.75 -41.51
N THR A 46 11.91 -52.12 -42.55
CA THR A 46 10.52 -52.35 -42.95
C THR A 46 10.45 -53.52 -43.93
N ASN A 47 9.84 -54.61 -43.47
CA ASN A 47 9.24 -55.55 -44.43
C ASN A 47 7.83 -55.96 -43.97
N LYS A 48 6.95 -55.87 -44.93
CA LYS A 48 5.50 -56.13 -44.76
C LYS A 48 5.22 -57.62 -44.58
N ASN A 49 4.23 -57.91 -43.76
CA ASN A 49 3.27 -59.02 -43.69
C ASN A 49 3.41 -59.95 -42.49
N THR A 50 2.22 -60.12 -41.92
CA THR A 50 1.74 -61.21 -41.03
C THR A 50 1.93 -61.05 -39.51
N ASN A 51 0.75 -60.92 -38.88
CA ASN A 51 0.52 -61.08 -37.45
C ASN A 51 0.85 -62.50 -36.95
N SER A 52 1.79 -62.63 -35.99
CA SER A 52 1.70 -63.60 -34.91
C SER A 52 2.83 -63.34 -33.89
N TYR A 53 2.46 -63.09 -32.65
CA TYR A 53 3.41 -63.01 -31.54
C TYR A 53 3.78 -64.41 -31.05
N LYS A 54 5.02 -64.80 -31.19
CA LYS A 54 5.59 -65.90 -30.41
C LYS A 54 6.67 -65.35 -29.49
N LEU A 55 6.43 -65.45 -28.19
CA LEU A 55 7.45 -65.26 -27.17
C LEU A 55 8.37 -66.53 -27.19
N SER A 56 9.62 -66.37 -27.56
CA SER A 56 10.66 -67.35 -27.33
C SER A 56 11.67 -66.84 -26.31
N SER A 57 11.73 -67.55 -25.21
CA SER A 57 12.66 -67.67 -24.10
C SER A 57 13.94 -66.80 -24.15
N PHE A 58 14.05 -65.93 -23.21
CA PHE A 58 15.28 -65.26 -22.75
C PHE A 58 15.82 -66.02 -21.51
N SER A 59 16.58 -67.13 -21.69
CA SER A 59 17.23 -67.82 -20.60
C SER A 59 18.75 -67.55 -20.47
N GLY A 60 19.30 -66.64 -21.29
CA GLY A 60 20.73 -66.32 -21.26
C GLY A 60 21.16 -65.05 -20.56
N VAL A 61 20.22 -64.14 -20.37
CA VAL A 61 20.52 -62.76 -19.81
C VAL A 61 20.36 -62.73 -18.30
N THR A 62 19.53 -63.57 -17.73
CA THR A 62 19.26 -63.65 -16.29
C THR A 62 20.45 -64.18 -15.44
N LEU A 63 21.33 -65.00 -16.00
CA LEU A 63 22.46 -65.54 -15.25
C LEU A 63 23.66 -64.57 -15.19
N ALA A 64 23.78 -63.61 -16.14
CA ALA A 64 24.87 -62.67 -16.15
C ALA A 64 24.59 -61.48 -15.18
N ILE A 65 23.32 -61.18 -14.92
CA ILE A 65 22.92 -60.09 -13.99
C ILE A 65 23.07 -60.56 -12.52
N THR A 66 22.87 -61.86 -12.23
CA THR A 66 22.99 -62.39 -10.86
C THR A 66 24.44 -62.58 -10.40
N LEU A 67 25.38 -62.80 -11.30
CA LEU A 67 26.82 -62.98 -10.96
C LEU A 67 27.54 -61.59 -10.86
N LEU A 68 27.07 -60.55 -11.52
CA LEU A 68 27.58 -59.17 -11.35
C LEU A 68 27.07 -58.50 -10.10
N SER A 69 25.88 -58.87 -9.58
CA SER A 69 25.33 -58.32 -8.37
C SER A 69 26.00 -58.79 -7.08
N SER A 70 26.66 -59.96 -7.06
CA SER A 70 27.35 -60.45 -5.87
C SER A 70 28.79 -59.94 -5.69
N LEU A 71 29.44 -59.44 -6.76
CA LEU A 71 30.77 -58.82 -6.68
C LEU A 71 30.82 -57.38 -6.33
N PHE A 72 29.68 -56.68 -6.42
CA PHE A 72 29.57 -55.25 -6.07
C PHE A 72 28.73 -54.98 -4.80
N ALA A 73 28.22 -55.99 -4.13
CA ALA A 73 27.32 -55.82 -2.99
C ALA A 73 28.04 -55.37 -1.69
N TYR A 74 29.33 -55.62 -1.54
CA TYR A 74 30.06 -55.30 -0.31
C TYR A 74 30.53 -53.83 -0.20
N PRO A 75 31.01 -53.16 -1.27
CA PRO A 75 31.36 -51.74 -1.15
C PRO A 75 30.15 -50.79 -1.29
N VAL A 76 29.04 -51.22 -1.93
CA VAL A 76 27.84 -50.34 -2.12
C VAL A 76 27.07 -50.17 -0.83
N ASN A 77 26.95 -51.22 0.02
CA ASN A 77 26.27 -51.10 1.31
C ASN A 77 27.01 -50.20 2.29
N HIS A 78 28.36 -50.14 2.25
CA HIS A 78 29.12 -49.19 3.08
C HIS A 78 29.07 -47.77 2.53
N ALA A 79 29.04 -47.58 1.21
CA ALA A 79 28.87 -46.26 0.62
C ALA A 79 27.43 -45.71 0.81
N PHE A 80 26.40 -46.59 0.78
CA PHE A 80 25.01 -46.23 1.05
C PHE A 80 24.77 -45.90 2.52
N SER A 81 25.43 -46.63 3.47
CA SER A 81 25.33 -46.31 4.90
C SER A 81 26.10 -45.03 5.25
N LEU A 82 27.19 -44.71 4.55
CA LEU A 82 27.92 -43.46 4.71
C LEU A 82 27.19 -42.27 4.05
N SER A 83 26.48 -42.50 2.94
CA SER A 83 25.62 -41.43 2.36
C SER A 83 24.35 -41.16 3.18
N GLN A 84 23.72 -42.20 3.74
CA GLN A 84 22.62 -42.02 4.70
C GLN A 84 23.08 -41.37 6.01
N GLN A 85 24.27 -41.69 6.52
CA GLN A 85 24.84 -40.99 7.67
C GLN A 85 25.31 -39.58 7.33
N ALA A 86 25.71 -39.31 6.07
CA ALA A 86 26.01 -37.93 5.63
C ALA A 86 24.74 -37.09 5.38
N ASP A 87 23.66 -37.71 4.92
CA ASP A 87 22.36 -37.06 4.75
C ASP A 87 21.65 -36.85 6.11
N ASP A 88 21.85 -37.70 7.11
CA ASP A 88 21.38 -37.54 8.49
C ASP A 88 22.18 -36.50 9.29
N ILE A 89 23.35 -36.04 8.78
CA ILE A 89 24.15 -34.95 9.34
C ILE A 89 23.78 -33.60 8.65
N GLN A 90 22.86 -33.56 7.74
CA GLN A 90 22.19 -32.25 7.44
C GLN A 90 21.49 -31.83 8.72
N GLN A 91 22.16 -30.97 9.47
CA GLN A 91 21.62 -30.34 10.67
C GLN A 91 20.20 -29.88 10.34
N LYS A 92 19.20 -30.50 10.98
CA LYS A 92 17.80 -30.16 10.82
C LYS A 92 17.70 -28.67 11.14
N LYS A 93 17.53 -27.83 10.10
CA LYS A 93 17.42 -26.39 10.27
C LYS A 93 16.25 -26.11 11.22
N GLU A 94 16.45 -25.22 12.15
CA GLU A 94 15.37 -24.73 12.99
C GLU A 94 14.36 -23.99 12.10
N GLN A 95 13.11 -24.42 12.14
CA GLN A 95 12.05 -23.82 11.33
C GLN A 95 11.41 -22.67 12.08
N ILE A 96 11.46 -21.46 11.50
CA ILE A 96 10.83 -20.27 12.02
C ILE A 96 9.83 -19.75 10.98
N THR A 97 8.59 -19.53 11.41
CA THR A 97 7.57 -18.89 10.57
C THR A 97 7.20 -17.52 11.14
N LEU A 98 7.67 -16.46 10.48
CA LEU A 98 7.23 -15.10 10.76
C LEU A 98 5.76 -14.93 10.36
N SER A 99 5.00 -14.19 11.13
CA SER A 99 3.60 -13.88 10.86
C SER A 99 3.42 -12.38 10.62
N ALA A 100 2.81 -12.01 9.50
CA ALA A 100 2.59 -10.62 9.13
C ALA A 100 1.11 -10.33 8.90
N ILE A 101 0.60 -9.24 9.51
CA ILE A 101 -0.72 -8.67 9.21
C ILE A 101 -0.51 -7.30 8.56
N LEU A 102 -0.82 -7.23 7.28
CA LEU A 102 -0.54 -6.07 6.45
C LEU A 102 -1.83 -5.52 5.83
N THR A 103 -1.84 -4.22 5.57
CA THR A 103 -2.98 -3.59 4.91
C THR A 103 -3.13 -4.10 3.48
N ASN A 104 -4.37 -4.05 2.97
CA ASN A 104 -4.61 -4.28 1.55
C ASN A 104 -4.17 -3.04 0.75
N LEU A 105 -3.21 -3.26 -0.15
CA LEU A 105 -2.72 -2.26 -1.11
C LEU A 105 -3.42 -2.37 -2.48
N GLY A 106 -4.65 -2.89 -2.49
CA GLY A 106 -5.38 -3.24 -3.70
C GLY A 106 -5.07 -4.65 -4.23
N ASP A 107 -3.87 -5.19 -3.94
CA ASP A 107 -3.46 -6.55 -4.29
C ASP A 107 -2.42 -7.08 -3.30
N PRO A 108 -2.68 -8.20 -2.60
CA PRO A 108 -1.70 -8.84 -1.69
C PRO A 108 -0.37 -9.22 -2.36
N ILE A 109 -0.37 -9.37 -3.69
CA ILE A 109 0.85 -9.63 -4.48
C ILE A 109 1.89 -8.52 -4.32
N ARG A 110 1.47 -7.27 -4.10
CA ARG A 110 2.39 -6.14 -3.90
C ARG A 110 3.30 -6.36 -2.70
N TRP A 111 2.74 -6.80 -1.57
CA TRP A 111 3.54 -7.13 -0.38
C TRP A 111 4.50 -8.28 -0.63
N LYS A 112 4.03 -9.34 -1.30
CA LYS A 112 4.91 -10.46 -1.64
C LYS A 112 6.08 -10.02 -2.51
N ALA A 113 5.85 -9.11 -3.46
CA ALA A 113 6.90 -8.58 -4.33
C ALA A 113 7.97 -7.78 -3.58
N LEU A 114 7.64 -7.13 -2.45
CA LEU A 114 8.59 -6.45 -1.58
C LEU A 114 9.30 -7.42 -0.63
N ILE A 115 8.53 -8.32 -0.02
CA ILE A 115 9.01 -9.20 1.05
C ILE A 115 9.90 -10.32 0.50
N GLN A 116 9.57 -10.94 -0.64
CA GLN A 116 10.29 -12.11 -1.13
C GLN A 116 11.79 -11.91 -1.36
N PRO A 117 12.26 -10.83 -2.03
CA PRO A 117 13.69 -10.59 -2.17
C PRO A 117 14.38 -10.34 -0.82
N ALA A 118 13.71 -9.64 0.11
CA ALA A 118 14.25 -9.40 1.45
C ALA A 118 14.31 -10.69 2.28
N LEU A 119 13.29 -11.55 2.18
CA LEU A 119 13.25 -12.84 2.86
C LEU A 119 14.34 -13.80 2.34
N GLN A 120 14.61 -13.78 1.03
CA GLN A 120 15.71 -14.56 0.46
C GLN A 120 17.04 -14.13 1.06
N GLU A 121 17.31 -12.83 1.13
CA GLU A 121 18.54 -12.32 1.73
C GLU A 121 18.61 -12.62 3.23
N LEU A 122 17.49 -12.52 3.97
CA LEU A 122 17.44 -12.91 5.37
C LEU A 122 17.83 -14.39 5.57
N ARG A 123 17.37 -15.29 4.70
CA ARG A 123 17.75 -16.72 4.70
C ARG A 123 19.23 -16.92 4.42
N GLU A 124 19.81 -16.13 3.52
CA GLU A 124 21.24 -16.19 3.20
C GLU A 124 22.11 -15.75 4.39
N ARG A 125 21.64 -14.78 5.18
CA ARG A 125 22.27 -14.32 6.41
C ARG A 125 22.17 -15.33 7.55
N HIS A 126 21.11 -16.16 7.54
CA HIS A 126 20.83 -17.17 8.57
C HIS A 126 20.75 -18.59 7.98
N PRO A 127 21.87 -19.15 7.47
CA PRO A 127 21.87 -20.43 6.74
C PRO A 127 21.42 -21.63 7.59
N ASN A 128 21.48 -21.50 8.91
CA ASN A 128 21.08 -22.55 9.86
C ASN A 128 19.56 -22.53 10.18
N LEU A 129 18.83 -21.50 9.71
CA LEU A 129 17.39 -21.36 9.91
C LEU A 129 16.63 -21.66 8.61
N ASP A 130 15.46 -22.31 8.74
CA ASP A 130 14.45 -22.36 7.68
C ASP A 130 13.39 -21.29 7.97
N ILE A 131 13.60 -20.08 7.44
CA ILE A 131 12.74 -18.93 7.70
C ILE A 131 11.63 -18.87 6.65
N GLN A 132 10.39 -18.91 7.10
CA GLN A 132 9.19 -18.73 6.29
C GLN A 132 8.41 -17.50 6.75
N ILE A 133 7.45 -17.03 5.95
CA ILE A 133 6.55 -15.94 6.33
C ILE A 133 5.11 -16.24 5.91
N ALA A 134 4.20 -16.11 6.85
CA ALA A 134 2.76 -16.14 6.62
C ALA A 134 2.25 -14.69 6.53
N ILE A 135 1.62 -14.32 5.42
CA ILE A 135 1.17 -12.96 5.15
C ILE A 135 -0.35 -12.94 5.06
N ASP A 136 -0.99 -12.18 5.95
CA ASP A 136 -2.38 -11.75 5.85
C ASP A 136 -2.44 -10.30 5.37
N ALA A 137 -2.76 -10.09 4.10
CA ALA A 137 -2.84 -8.78 3.46
C ALA A 137 -4.21 -8.51 2.82
N ASN A 138 -5.26 -9.21 3.24
CA ASN A 138 -6.62 -9.08 2.71
C ASN A 138 -7.50 -8.11 3.52
N ASN A 139 -6.89 -7.18 4.25
CA ASN A 139 -7.59 -6.33 5.19
C ASN A 139 -8.00 -5.01 4.55
N LEU A 140 -9.30 -4.79 4.37
CA LEU A 140 -9.83 -3.49 3.94
C LEU A 140 -9.55 -2.43 5.00
N TYR A 141 -9.26 -1.19 4.55
CA TYR A 141 -8.86 -0.08 5.40
C TYR A 141 -9.76 0.11 6.63
N ASN A 142 -11.06 0.21 6.42
CA ASN A 142 -12.03 0.50 7.48
C ASN A 142 -12.05 -0.52 8.63
N ASN A 143 -11.64 -1.75 8.36
CA ASN A 143 -11.64 -2.85 9.34
C ASN A 143 -10.23 -3.14 9.90
N THR A 144 -9.18 -2.63 9.26
CA THR A 144 -7.79 -3.01 9.56
C THR A 144 -7.39 -2.59 10.97
N ARG A 145 -7.72 -1.36 11.40
CA ARG A 145 -7.38 -0.86 12.74
C ARG A 145 -7.94 -1.75 13.84
N MET A 146 -9.25 -2.04 13.83
CA MET A 146 -9.88 -2.88 14.86
C MET A 146 -9.40 -4.33 14.80
N LYS A 147 -9.15 -4.85 13.61
CA LYS A 147 -8.58 -6.19 13.44
C LYS A 147 -7.19 -6.28 14.07
N LEU A 148 -6.33 -5.29 13.84
CA LEU A 148 -5.00 -5.23 14.44
C LEU A 148 -5.09 -5.11 15.96
N ILE A 149 -5.91 -4.19 16.51
CA ILE A 149 -6.10 -4.05 17.95
C ILE A 149 -6.55 -5.38 18.55
N ASN A 150 -7.56 -6.03 17.96
CA ASN A 150 -8.07 -7.31 18.47
C ASN A 150 -7.02 -8.43 18.38
N ALA A 151 -6.28 -8.51 17.28
CA ALA A 151 -5.25 -9.53 17.10
C ALA A 151 -4.08 -9.37 18.08
N LEU A 152 -3.68 -8.13 18.36
CA LEU A 152 -2.55 -7.81 19.23
C LEU A 152 -2.93 -7.83 20.72
N SER A 153 -4.19 -7.53 21.08
CA SER A 153 -4.68 -7.55 22.47
C SER A 153 -5.05 -8.95 22.94
N ASN A 154 -5.53 -9.80 22.04
CA ASN A 154 -5.89 -11.17 22.35
C ASN A 154 -4.64 -12.06 22.30
N GLN A 155 -4.15 -12.46 23.47
CA GLN A 155 -3.04 -13.42 23.62
C GLN A 155 -3.47 -14.81 23.12
N SER A 156 -3.81 -14.93 21.83
CA SER A 156 -4.28 -16.18 21.20
C SER A 156 -3.17 -17.21 20.95
N GLY A 157 -1.98 -17.02 21.56
CA GLY A 157 -0.85 -17.94 21.45
C GLY A 157 -0.18 -17.93 20.05
N ARG A 158 -0.53 -17.00 19.17
CA ARG A 158 0.14 -16.82 17.88
C ARG A 158 1.03 -15.58 17.93
N SER A 159 2.33 -15.76 17.67
CA SER A 159 3.24 -14.64 17.43
C SER A 159 2.79 -13.88 16.18
N ILE A 160 2.73 -12.56 16.27
CA ILE A 160 2.61 -11.67 15.12
C ILE A 160 3.89 -10.83 15.12
N ASP A 161 4.65 -10.90 14.01
CA ASP A 161 6.02 -10.40 13.99
C ASP A 161 6.17 -9.12 13.18
N LEU A 162 5.26 -8.86 12.24
CA LEU A 162 5.26 -7.69 11.38
C LEU A 162 3.84 -7.19 11.14
N ILE A 163 3.63 -5.90 11.29
CA ILE A 163 2.37 -5.24 10.93
C ILE A 163 2.64 -3.99 10.10
N SER A 164 1.66 -3.60 9.28
CA SER A 164 1.59 -2.26 8.70
C SER A 164 0.52 -1.43 9.42
N VAL A 165 0.93 -0.27 9.92
CA VAL A 165 0.09 0.67 10.68
C VAL A 165 -0.06 1.94 9.86
N ASP A 166 -1.29 2.46 9.70
CA ASP A 166 -1.45 3.81 9.18
C ASP A 166 -0.80 4.80 10.15
N GLN A 167 -0.13 5.80 9.64
CA GLN A 167 0.57 6.82 10.42
C GLN A 167 -0.31 7.40 11.54
N ILE A 168 -1.60 7.60 11.27
CA ILE A 168 -2.57 8.17 12.23
C ILE A 168 -2.93 7.24 13.40
N TRP A 169 -2.57 5.96 13.36
CA TRP A 169 -2.83 5.01 14.44
C TRP A 169 -1.61 4.76 15.33
N LEU A 170 -0.43 5.28 14.92
CA LEU A 170 0.84 4.99 15.58
C LEU A 170 0.80 5.32 17.09
N GLY A 171 0.35 6.54 17.42
CA GLY A 171 0.26 6.98 18.83
C GLY A 171 -0.66 6.11 19.66
N GLU A 172 -1.82 5.73 19.15
CA GLU A 172 -2.75 4.85 19.83
C GLU A 172 -2.14 3.46 20.08
N PHE A 173 -1.47 2.90 19.09
CA PHE A 173 -0.85 1.58 19.19
C PHE A 173 0.33 1.59 20.15
N ALA A 174 1.13 2.67 20.15
CA ALA A 174 2.23 2.86 21.08
C ALA A 174 1.74 3.03 22.52
N GLU A 175 0.74 3.90 22.75
CA GLU A 175 0.17 4.17 24.08
C GLU A 175 -0.47 2.92 24.69
N LYS A 176 -1.11 2.10 23.88
CA LYS A 176 -1.68 0.81 24.32
C LYS A 176 -0.64 -0.30 24.50
N GLY A 177 0.65 -0.02 24.26
CA GLY A 177 1.73 -1.01 24.35
C GLY A 177 1.61 -2.15 23.34
N LEU A 178 0.94 -1.93 22.20
CA LEU A 178 0.72 -2.96 21.17
C LEU A 178 1.92 -3.12 20.24
N ILE A 179 2.75 -2.08 20.10
CA ILE A 179 3.94 -2.05 19.24
C ILE A 179 5.21 -1.73 20.03
N THR A 180 6.31 -2.26 19.57
CA THR A 180 7.61 -2.21 20.25
C THR A 180 8.31 -0.87 19.96
N ASP A 181 8.92 -0.27 21.00
CA ASP A 181 9.87 0.83 20.82
C ASP A 181 11.09 0.34 20.03
N LEU A 182 11.33 0.97 18.89
CA LEU A 182 12.41 0.65 17.95
C LEU A 182 13.56 1.68 18.00
N SER A 183 13.55 2.64 18.91
CA SER A 183 14.51 3.75 18.98
C SER A 183 15.95 3.27 18.97
N ASP A 184 16.30 2.32 19.85
CA ASP A 184 17.63 1.74 19.93
C ASP A 184 18.04 1.01 18.64
N ARG A 185 17.08 0.30 18.00
CA ARG A 185 17.34 -0.41 16.75
C ARG A 185 17.57 0.55 15.59
N VAL A 186 16.77 1.62 15.49
CA VAL A 186 16.92 2.67 14.47
C VAL A 186 18.23 3.42 14.67
N GLN A 187 18.60 3.74 15.94
CA GLN A 187 19.87 4.37 16.25
C GLN A 187 21.08 3.50 15.84
N LYS A 188 21.04 2.21 16.18
CA LYS A 188 22.09 1.24 15.78
C LYS A 188 22.17 1.05 14.28
N TRP A 189 21.04 1.10 13.59
CA TRP A 189 20.98 1.02 12.13
C TRP A 189 21.63 2.24 11.46
N GLY A 190 21.64 3.40 12.14
CA GLY A 190 22.39 4.60 11.74
C GLY A 190 21.84 5.31 10.51
N ARG A 191 20.61 5.06 10.11
CA ARG A 191 20.01 5.60 8.89
C ARG A 191 18.85 6.57 9.13
N SER A 192 18.63 7.03 10.35
CA SER A 192 17.53 7.97 10.67
C SER A 192 17.59 9.26 9.84
N SER A 193 18.79 9.73 9.47
CA SER A 193 18.96 10.92 8.61
C SER A 193 18.52 10.73 7.17
N ASP A 194 18.27 9.49 6.74
CA ASP A 194 17.80 9.20 5.39
C ASP A 194 16.34 9.64 5.18
N TRP A 195 15.52 9.69 6.25
CA TRP A 195 14.14 10.12 6.13
C TRP A 195 13.96 11.64 5.99
N TYR A 196 12.92 12.06 5.29
CA TYR A 196 12.45 13.44 5.39
C TYR A 196 11.96 13.70 6.81
N GLN A 197 12.12 14.92 7.31
CA GLN A 197 11.81 15.25 8.71
C GLN A 197 10.34 14.95 9.07
N SER A 198 9.41 15.32 8.20
CA SER A 198 7.98 15.04 8.41
C SER A 198 7.65 13.53 8.52
N ASN A 199 8.41 12.68 7.81
CA ASN A 199 8.26 11.23 7.96
C ASN A 199 8.86 10.75 9.28
N LEU A 200 10.01 11.30 9.69
CA LEU A 200 10.61 10.95 10.98
C LEU A 200 9.71 11.35 12.15
N ASP A 201 9.13 12.53 12.09
CA ASP A 201 8.16 13.00 13.10
C ASP A 201 6.93 12.08 13.16
N GLY A 202 6.41 11.66 12.00
CA GLY A 202 5.27 10.75 11.91
C GLY A 202 5.54 9.30 12.36
N MET A 203 6.80 8.90 12.54
CA MET A 203 7.20 7.61 13.13
C MET A 203 7.40 7.70 14.64
N THR A 204 7.33 8.90 15.21
CA THR A 204 7.71 9.19 16.59
C THR A 204 6.47 9.45 17.45
N TYR A 205 6.43 8.86 18.64
CA TYR A 205 5.46 9.13 19.68
C TYR A 205 6.17 9.25 21.03
N ASN A 206 5.89 10.30 21.81
CA ASN A 206 6.54 10.58 23.11
C ASN A 206 8.08 10.48 23.09
N GLY A 207 8.72 10.92 21.99
CA GLY A 207 10.16 10.89 21.82
C GLY A 207 10.77 9.56 21.43
N SER A 208 9.96 8.49 21.30
CA SER A 208 10.40 7.17 20.87
C SER A 208 9.89 6.85 19.46
N ILE A 209 10.65 6.05 18.71
CA ILE A 209 10.30 5.58 17.36
C ILE A 209 9.63 4.22 17.46
N TYR A 210 8.41 4.09 16.93
CA TYR A 210 7.60 2.86 17.03
C TYR A 210 7.45 2.11 15.70
N GLY A 211 8.10 2.56 14.66
CA GLY A 211 8.10 1.89 13.37
C GLY A 211 8.95 2.61 12.36
N VAL A 212 8.95 2.14 11.12
CA VAL A 212 9.65 2.79 10.01
C VAL A 212 8.68 3.03 8.86
N TRP A 213 8.64 4.26 8.39
CA TRP A 213 7.73 4.68 7.34
C TRP A 213 8.30 4.28 5.98
N ALA A 214 7.71 3.27 5.35
CA ALA A 214 8.26 2.65 4.16
C ALA A 214 7.98 3.46 2.88
N TRP A 215 6.80 4.07 2.76
CA TRP A 215 6.42 4.92 1.63
C TRP A 215 5.41 5.97 2.05
N THR A 216 5.36 7.04 1.27
CA THR A 216 4.44 8.15 1.49
C THR A 216 3.59 8.45 0.26
N ASP A 217 2.67 9.36 0.42
CA ASP A 217 1.90 9.98 -0.65
C ASP A 217 2.01 11.52 -0.58
N VAL A 218 1.73 12.16 -1.69
CA VAL A 218 1.51 13.60 -1.79
C VAL A 218 0.28 13.86 -2.66
N ARG A 219 -0.34 15.01 -2.52
CA ARG A 219 -1.54 15.36 -3.26
C ARG A 219 -1.39 16.68 -3.98
N GLY A 220 -2.03 16.78 -5.15
CA GLY A 220 -2.06 17.96 -5.98
C GLY A 220 -3.31 17.99 -6.84
N ILE A 221 -3.35 18.92 -7.80
CA ILE A 221 -4.47 19.11 -8.69
C ILE A 221 -4.28 18.34 -9.98
N TRP A 222 -5.14 17.34 -10.22
CA TRP A 222 -5.26 16.64 -11.49
C TRP A 222 -6.32 17.25 -12.36
N TYR A 223 -6.14 17.27 -13.68
CA TYR A 223 -7.16 17.81 -14.58
C TYR A 223 -7.09 17.20 -16.00
N TRP A 224 -8.24 17.11 -16.64
CA TRP A 224 -8.34 16.72 -18.03
C TRP A 224 -8.03 17.93 -18.93
N LYS A 225 -6.96 17.87 -19.71
CA LYS A 225 -6.48 18.99 -20.56
C LYS A 225 -7.49 19.41 -21.62
N ASP A 226 -8.16 18.43 -22.23
CA ASP A 226 -9.17 18.71 -23.27
C ASP A 226 -10.43 19.35 -22.69
N LEU A 227 -10.88 18.94 -21.50
CA LEU A 227 -12.04 19.56 -20.83
C LEU A 227 -11.75 21.00 -20.41
N LEU A 228 -10.55 21.28 -19.89
CA LEU A 228 -10.15 22.67 -19.58
C LEU A 228 -10.11 23.52 -20.85
N LYS A 229 -9.54 22.98 -21.95
CA LYS A 229 -9.50 23.66 -23.24
C LYS A 229 -10.90 23.94 -23.77
N GLU A 230 -11.82 22.97 -23.74
CA GLU A 230 -13.21 23.12 -24.13
C GLU A 230 -13.93 24.20 -23.31
N ALA A 231 -13.69 24.22 -22.00
CA ALA A 231 -14.22 25.26 -21.12
C ALA A 231 -13.54 26.63 -21.26
N GLY A 232 -12.43 26.72 -22.03
CA GLY A 232 -11.65 27.94 -22.19
C GLY A 232 -10.93 28.35 -20.91
N ILE A 233 -10.39 27.36 -20.17
CA ILE A 233 -9.69 27.54 -18.92
C ILE A 233 -8.19 27.35 -19.13
N ASN A 234 -7.39 28.28 -18.62
CA ASN A 234 -5.94 28.08 -18.49
C ASN A 234 -5.68 27.35 -17.17
N SER A 235 -4.88 26.29 -17.19
CA SER A 235 -4.55 25.52 -15.99
C SER A 235 -3.95 26.35 -14.87
N SER A 236 -3.21 27.41 -15.15
CA SER A 236 -2.69 28.33 -14.14
C SER A 236 -3.78 29.06 -13.32
N SER A 237 -5.03 29.05 -13.80
CA SER A 237 -6.17 29.57 -13.00
C SER A 237 -6.45 28.68 -11.79
N LEU A 238 -6.13 27.36 -11.88
CA LEU A 238 -6.37 26.41 -10.80
C LEU A 238 -5.46 26.62 -9.59
N GLU A 239 -4.42 27.43 -9.71
CA GLU A 239 -3.42 27.65 -8.66
C GLU A 239 -3.93 28.55 -7.52
N THR A 240 -5.06 29.25 -7.69
CA THR A 240 -5.63 30.16 -6.66
C THR A 240 -7.04 29.75 -6.29
N TRP A 241 -7.45 30.08 -5.06
CA TRP A 241 -8.80 29.77 -4.57
C TRP A 241 -9.88 30.31 -5.49
N GLN A 242 -9.85 31.62 -5.82
CA GLN A 242 -10.82 32.20 -6.71
C GLN A 242 -10.77 31.58 -8.13
N GLY A 243 -9.58 31.44 -8.70
CA GLY A 243 -9.44 30.89 -10.04
C GLY A 243 -9.85 29.42 -10.11
N TYR A 244 -9.68 28.67 -9.03
CA TYR A 244 -10.13 27.29 -8.89
C TYR A 244 -11.67 27.21 -8.90
N ILE A 245 -12.34 28.02 -8.09
CA ILE A 245 -13.82 28.15 -8.06
C ILE A 245 -14.36 28.59 -9.42
N ASP A 246 -13.80 29.66 -10.01
CA ASP A 246 -14.22 30.17 -11.32
C ASP A 246 -14.07 29.12 -12.42
N SER A 247 -12.99 28.33 -12.35
CA SER A 247 -12.74 27.25 -13.30
C SER A 247 -13.77 26.14 -13.17
N ALA A 248 -14.09 25.73 -11.94
CA ALA A 248 -15.12 24.74 -11.68
C ALA A 248 -16.49 25.18 -12.19
N MET A 249 -16.87 26.43 -11.89
CA MET A 249 -18.13 27.00 -12.39
C MET A 249 -18.18 27.07 -13.93
N LYS A 250 -17.06 27.40 -14.59
CA LYS A 250 -16.99 27.39 -16.06
C LYS A 250 -17.16 25.99 -16.62
N VAL A 251 -16.53 24.98 -16.02
CA VAL A 251 -16.71 23.58 -16.41
C VAL A 251 -18.18 23.20 -16.29
N ASN A 252 -18.80 23.42 -15.12
CA ASN A 252 -20.19 23.07 -14.86
C ASN A 252 -21.17 23.75 -15.84
N ASN A 253 -20.90 24.99 -16.26
CA ASN A 253 -21.76 25.74 -17.16
C ASN A 253 -21.60 25.35 -18.64
N LYS A 254 -20.40 25.00 -19.07
CA LYS A 254 -20.10 24.76 -20.50
C LYS A 254 -20.19 23.28 -20.92
N ILE A 255 -19.92 22.35 -20.00
CA ILE A 255 -19.87 20.94 -20.30
C ILE A 255 -21.17 20.25 -19.84
N LYS A 256 -22.30 20.77 -20.29
CA LYS A 256 -23.67 20.33 -19.92
C LYS A 256 -24.09 18.94 -20.45
N VAL A 257 -23.32 18.30 -21.30
CA VAL A 257 -23.78 17.11 -22.07
C VAL A 257 -23.44 15.79 -21.37
N ARG A 258 -22.61 15.83 -20.37
CA ARG A 258 -22.33 14.69 -19.49
C ARG A 258 -22.53 15.17 -18.07
N GLU A 259 -22.94 14.33 -17.16
CA GLU A 259 -23.01 14.60 -15.72
C GLU A 259 -21.59 14.83 -15.14
N ILE A 260 -20.79 15.63 -15.85
CA ILE A 260 -19.46 16.04 -15.42
C ILE A 260 -19.65 17.09 -14.36
N GLN A 261 -19.55 16.66 -13.14
CA GLN A 261 -19.44 17.56 -12.01
C GLN A 261 -18.08 18.26 -12.13
N GLY A 262 -18.05 19.56 -12.16
CA GLY A 262 -16.87 20.36 -12.52
C GLY A 262 -15.64 20.11 -11.67
N THR A 263 -15.82 19.81 -10.40
CA THR A 263 -14.77 19.33 -9.50
C THR A 263 -15.41 18.63 -8.32
N ILE A 264 -14.87 17.52 -7.90
CA ILE A 264 -15.06 17.07 -6.53
C ILE A 264 -13.77 17.33 -5.78
N LEU A 265 -13.91 18.07 -4.71
CA LEU A 265 -12.82 18.45 -3.85
C LEU A 265 -12.67 17.51 -2.68
N PHE A 266 -13.75 16.84 -2.31
CA PHE A 266 -13.81 16.37 -0.97
C PHE A 266 -14.67 15.12 -0.87
N ASP A 267 -14.04 14.00 -0.63
CA ASP A 267 -14.73 12.93 0.06
C ASP A 267 -14.58 13.15 1.57
N ALA A 268 -15.35 14.08 2.09
CA ALA A 268 -15.44 14.34 3.53
C ALA A 268 -15.95 13.10 4.30
N ALA A 269 -16.51 12.11 3.61
CA ALA A 269 -16.90 10.86 4.20
C ALA A 269 -15.70 9.99 4.60
N LEU A 270 -14.53 10.20 4.00
CA LEU A 270 -13.35 9.40 4.29
C LEU A 270 -12.41 10.06 5.29
N SER A 271 -12.02 11.34 5.07
CA SER A 271 -10.99 11.97 5.90
C SER A 271 -10.96 13.48 5.71
N PRO A 272 -10.59 14.28 6.71
CA PRO A 272 -10.37 15.72 6.55
C PRO A 272 -9.05 16.06 5.82
N ASP A 273 -8.36 15.09 5.27
CA ASP A 273 -7.02 15.17 4.69
C ASP A 273 -6.87 16.23 3.58
N LEU A 274 -7.94 16.50 2.81
CA LEU A 274 -7.91 17.53 1.77
C LEU A 274 -8.17 18.94 2.30
N TRP A 275 -8.64 19.09 3.53
CA TRP A 275 -8.82 20.38 4.19
C TRP A 275 -7.54 20.85 4.88
N TYR A 276 -6.74 19.94 5.45
CA TYR A 276 -5.53 20.28 6.19
C TYR A 276 -4.52 21.14 5.42
N PRO A 277 -4.24 20.92 4.12
CA PRO A 277 -3.37 21.81 3.37
C PRO A 277 -3.83 23.27 3.39
N TYR A 278 -5.14 23.54 3.37
CA TYR A 278 -5.67 24.91 3.45
C TYR A 278 -5.45 25.53 4.84
N LEU A 279 -5.60 24.75 5.90
CA LEU A 279 -5.28 25.16 7.26
C LEU A 279 -3.79 25.52 7.39
N TRP A 280 -2.92 24.60 6.98
CA TRP A 280 -1.46 24.74 7.11
C TRP A 280 -0.90 25.90 6.27
N MET A 281 -1.38 26.10 5.03
CA MET A 281 -0.91 27.22 4.19
C MET A 281 -1.24 28.59 4.76
N LEU A 282 -2.22 28.68 5.63
CA LEU A 282 -2.58 29.89 6.37
C LEU A 282 -1.80 30.03 7.70
N GLY A 283 -1.01 29.04 8.07
CA GLY A 283 -0.24 29.02 9.32
C GLY A 283 -0.95 28.39 10.51
N GLY A 284 -2.13 27.80 10.31
CA GLY A 284 -2.88 27.10 11.36
C GLY A 284 -2.39 25.67 11.59
N ASN A 285 -2.75 25.11 12.72
CA ASN A 285 -2.43 23.74 13.12
C ASN A 285 -3.69 22.97 13.55
N ILE A 286 -3.62 21.64 13.53
CA ILE A 286 -4.71 20.78 14.02
C ILE A 286 -4.76 20.83 15.55
N ILE A 287 -3.60 20.65 16.16
CA ILE A 287 -3.39 20.71 17.61
C ILE A 287 -2.13 21.51 17.92
N GLU A 288 -2.07 22.12 19.07
CA GLU A 288 -0.88 22.80 19.58
C GLU A 288 -0.60 22.40 21.02
N SER A 289 0.69 22.42 21.41
CA SER A 289 1.10 22.21 22.78
C SER A 289 1.13 23.53 23.54
N ARG A 290 0.64 23.58 24.78
CA ARG A 290 0.73 24.77 25.63
C ARG A 290 2.16 25.10 26.06
N ASP A 291 3.02 24.09 26.16
CA ASP A 291 4.38 24.25 26.70
C ASP A 291 5.47 24.33 25.62
N GLY A 292 5.10 24.32 24.33
CA GLY A 292 6.03 24.20 23.22
C GLY A 292 6.74 22.85 23.14
N HIS A 293 6.43 21.90 23.99
CA HIS A 293 6.97 20.53 23.98
C HIS A 293 5.98 19.56 23.31
N PRO A 294 6.35 18.97 22.14
CA PRO A 294 5.47 18.11 21.38
C PRO A 294 5.25 16.71 21.97
N THR A 295 5.71 16.41 23.20
CA THR A 295 5.93 15.03 23.64
C THR A 295 5.15 14.55 24.85
N LYS A 296 4.17 15.32 25.36
CA LYS A 296 3.36 14.84 26.50
C LYS A 296 1.88 15.06 26.23
N GLY A 297 1.13 13.97 26.11
CA GLY A 297 -0.29 13.95 25.73
C GLY A 297 -1.24 14.84 26.55
N ALA A 298 -0.93 15.17 27.80
CA ALA A 298 -1.74 15.99 28.66
C ALA A 298 -1.76 17.50 28.33
N TYR A 299 -0.96 17.95 27.36
CA TYR A 299 -0.79 19.39 27.07
C TYR A 299 -1.27 19.79 25.68
N TRP A 300 -1.80 18.88 24.90
CA TRP A 300 -2.36 19.18 23.58
C TRP A 300 -3.72 19.82 23.69
N PHE A 301 -3.99 20.83 22.85
CA PHE A 301 -5.31 21.40 22.69
C PHE A 301 -5.64 21.59 21.20
N PRO A 302 -6.93 21.55 20.83
CA PRO A 302 -7.33 21.79 19.44
C PRO A 302 -7.12 23.27 19.07
N SER A 303 -6.41 23.53 17.97
CA SER A 303 -6.13 24.89 17.50
C SER A 303 -6.77 25.21 16.15
N TYR A 304 -7.38 24.22 15.52
CA TYR A 304 -7.96 24.34 14.19
C TYR A 304 -9.21 25.22 14.09
N ASN A 305 -9.78 25.69 15.20
CA ASN A 305 -10.91 26.63 15.21
C ASN A 305 -10.49 28.11 15.34
N GLY A 306 -9.19 28.40 15.22
CA GLY A 306 -8.64 29.73 15.13
C GLY A 306 -8.98 30.44 13.81
N THR A 307 -8.46 31.66 13.63
CA THR A 307 -8.69 32.49 12.43
C THR A 307 -8.34 31.76 11.14
N GLU A 308 -7.23 31.04 11.13
CA GLU A 308 -6.70 30.30 9.99
C GLU A 308 -7.64 29.14 9.62
N GLY A 309 -8.11 28.39 10.61
CA GLY A 309 -9.06 27.30 10.41
C GLY A 309 -10.41 27.77 9.93
N VAL A 310 -10.93 28.88 10.51
CA VAL A 310 -12.17 29.49 10.05
C VAL A 310 -12.02 29.91 8.59
N ARG A 311 -10.94 30.62 8.22
CA ARG A 311 -10.71 31.05 6.84
C ARG A 311 -10.58 29.87 5.86
N ALA A 312 -9.89 28.79 6.27
CA ALA A 312 -9.80 27.56 5.48
C ALA A 312 -11.18 26.89 5.30
N MET A 313 -12.04 26.93 6.33
CA MET A 313 -13.38 26.36 6.27
C MET A 313 -14.35 27.24 5.47
N GLU A 314 -14.17 28.56 5.50
CA GLU A 314 -14.90 29.51 4.60
C GLU A 314 -14.64 29.15 3.14
N PHE A 315 -13.40 28.80 2.77
CA PHE A 315 -13.09 28.38 1.42
C PHE A 315 -13.84 27.08 1.04
N ILE A 316 -14.00 26.13 1.97
CA ILE A 316 -14.86 24.95 1.74
C ILE A 316 -16.31 25.36 1.49
N LYS A 317 -16.83 26.31 2.27
CA LYS A 317 -18.18 26.87 2.07
C LYS A 317 -18.33 27.58 0.71
N GLU A 318 -17.33 28.39 0.31
CA GLU A 318 -17.29 29.03 -1.00
C GLU A 318 -17.35 28.01 -2.15
N GLN A 319 -16.61 26.91 -2.03
CA GLN A 319 -16.63 25.82 -2.98
C GLN A 319 -17.99 25.12 -3.05
N ALA A 320 -18.58 24.80 -1.90
CA ALA A 320 -19.88 24.16 -1.82
C ALA A 320 -20.98 25.03 -2.45
N ASN A 321 -20.93 26.37 -2.22
CA ASN A 321 -21.83 27.35 -2.82
C ASN A 321 -21.66 27.43 -4.35
N ALA A 322 -20.46 27.20 -4.86
CA ALA A 322 -20.17 27.12 -6.28
C ALA A 322 -20.56 25.77 -6.93
N GLY A 323 -21.19 24.87 -6.17
CA GLY A 323 -21.60 23.55 -6.63
C GLY A 323 -20.47 22.50 -6.59
N ILE A 324 -19.36 22.84 -5.95
CA ILE A 324 -18.20 21.94 -5.78
C ILE A 324 -18.38 21.18 -4.46
N LYS A 325 -19.19 20.16 -4.49
CA LYS A 325 -19.44 19.27 -3.32
C LYS A 325 -19.85 17.89 -3.80
N PRO A 326 -19.57 16.83 -3.01
CA PRO A 326 -20.09 15.50 -3.32
C PRO A 326 -21.62 15.51 -3.36
N GLU A 327 -22.21 14.75 -4.26
CA GLU A 327 -23.62 14.46 -4.18
C GLU A 327 -23.93 13.58 -2.97
N ASN A 328 -25.10 13.78 -2.36
CA ASN A 328 -25.51 13.16 -1.11
C ASN A 328 -25.31 11.65 -1.12
N GLY A 329 -24.41 11.15 -0.28
CA GLY A 329 -24.36 9.74 0.13
C GLY A 329 -23.81 8.76 -0.90
N ASP A 330 -23.26 9.21 -2.00
CA ASP A 330 -22.70 8.32 -3.01
C ASP A 330 -21.34 7.77 -2.54
N SER A 331 -21.31 6.45 -2.32
CA SER A 331 -20.10 5.70 -1.98
C SER A 331 -19.21 5.41 -3.20
N LYS A 332 -19.31 6.23 -4.26
CA LYS A 332 -18.47 6.08 -5.46
C LYS A 332 -17.02 6.31 -5.14
N ASN A 333 -16.18 5.53 -5.79
CA ASN A 333 -14.74 5.78 -5.76
C ASN A 333 -14.41 6.99 -6.63
N LEU A 334 -14.10 8.12 -6.00
CA LEU A 334 -13.87 9.38 -6.70
C LEU A 334 -12.62 9.35 -7.59
N ASP A 335 -11.61 8.57 -7.25
CA ASP A 335 -10.43 8.34 -8.10
C ASP A 335 -10.84 7.69 -9.43
N GLU A 336 -11.71 6.68 -9.36
CA GLU A 336 -12.28 5.99 -10.52
C GLU A 336 -13.17 6.91 -11.35
N GLU A 337 -14.02 7.72 -10.71
CA GLU A 337 -14.88 8.71 -11.37
C GLU A 337 -14.06 9.74 -12.15
N PHE A 338 -12.91 10.19 -11.61
CA PHE A 338 -11.99 11.05 -12.34
C PHE A 338 -11.38 10.32 -13.55
N ALA A 339 -10.94 9.07 -13.37
CA ALA A 339 -10.37 8.26 -14.45
C ALA A 339 -11.40 7.97 -15.57
N LEU A 340 -12.69 7.84 -15.22
CA LEU A 340 -13.82 7.71 -16.15
C LEU A 340 -14.22 9.04 -16.81
N LYS A 341 -13.52 10.13 -16.46
CA LYS A 341 -13.78 11.49 -17.01
C LYS A 341 -15.12 12.09 -16.57
N ASN A 342 -15.61 11.69 -15.38
CA ASN A 342 -16.80 12.28 -14.77
C ASN A 342 -16.49 13.60 -14.03
N PHE A 343 -15.20 13.89 -13.78
CA PHE A 343 -14.70 15.15 -13.25
C PHE A 343 -13.65 15.74 -14.17
N ALA A 344 -13.66 17.06 -14.35
CA ALA A 344 -12.65 17.76 -15.14
C ALA A 344 -11.40 18.10 -14.34
N ILE A 345 -11.56 18.36 -13.04
CA ILE A 345 -10.53 18.77 -12.10
C ILE A 345 -10.70 17.95 -10.82
N TYR A 346 -9.60 17.48 -10.24
CA TYR A 346 -9.65 16.62 -9.08
C TYR A 346 -8.43 16.84 -8.16
N LEU A 347 -8.65 16.92 -6.86
CA LEU A 347 -7.57 16.90 -5.87
C LEU A 347 -7.32 15.45 -5.45
N GLY A 348 -6.16 14.92 -5.80
CA GLY A 348 -5.83 13.52 -5.56
C GLY A 348 -4.34 13.27 -5.43
N GLY A 349 -3.99 12.05 -5.06
CA GLY A 349 -2.63 11.62 -4.85
C GLY A 349 -1.95 11.06 -6.11
N GLN A 350 -0.70 10.63 -5.95
CA GLN A 350 0.10 10.03 -7.02
C GLN A 350 -0.45 8.68 -7.53
N TRP A 351 -1.40 8.10 -6.81
CA TRP A 351 -2.03 6.83 -7.21
C TRP A 351 -3.07 6.98 -8.32
N ILE A 352 -3.49 8.20 -8.67
CA ILE A 352 -4.51 8.46 -9.70
C ILE A 352 -4.26 7.69 -11.02
N PRO A 353 -3.04 7.59 -11.55
CA PRO A 353 -2.79 6.82 -12.76
C PRO A 353 -3.17 5.34 -12.68
N LEU A 354 -3.27 4.76 -11.48
CA LEU A 354 -3.65 3.34 -11.30
C LEU A 354 -5.10 3.04 -11.66
N TRP A 355 -5.96 4.05 -11.67
CA TRP A 355 -7.39 3.92 -11.99
C TRP A 355 -7.68 4.01 -13.47
N PHE A 356 -6.69 4.44 -14.28
CA PHE A 356 -6.86 4.49 -15.72
C PHE A 356 -6.69 3.13 -16.38
N PRO A 357 -7.38 2.83 -17.49
CA PRO A 357 -7.17 1.61 -18.27
C PRO A 357 -5.70 1.45 -18.66
N GLN A 358 -5.19 0.21 -18.67
CA GLN A 358 -3.76 -0.06 -18.96
C GLN A 358 -3.26 0.52 -20.27
N ALA A 359 -4.12 0.64 -21.29
CA ALA A 359 -3.78 1.25 -22.57
C ALA A 359 -3.49 2.76 -22.45
N GLU A 360 -4.06 3.43 -21.46
CA GLU A 360 -3.90 4.87 -21.20
C GLU A 360 -2.85 5.16 -20.11
N GLN A 361 -2.40 4.12 -19.38
CA GLN A 361 -1.35 4.21 -18.35
C GLN A 361 0.07 4.37 -18.94
N LYS A 362 0.25 4.25 -20.25
CA LYS A 362 1.54 4.57 -20.86
C LYS A 362 1.83 6.04 -20.63
N ILE A 363 2.94 6.36 -19.97
CA ILE A 363 3.34 7.71 -19.56
C ILE A 363 3.16 8.74 -20.67
N SER A 364 3.59 8.43 -21.90
CA SER A 364 3.46 9.32 -23.05
C SER A 364 2.01 9.71 -23.37
N ASN A 365 1.08 8.78 -23.28
CA ASN A 365 -0.34 9.05 -23.58
C ASN A 365 -1.06 9.68 -22.38
N PHE A 366 -0.64 9.35 -21.15
CA PHE A 366 -1.24 9.89 -19.94
C PHE A 366 -1.00 11.40 -19.85
N GLU A 367 0.25 11.82 -19.92
CA GLU A 367 0.63 13.24 -19.82
C GLU A 367 0.14 14.09 -20.99
N GLU A 368 -0.17 13.51 -22.16
CA GLU A 368 -0.84 14.22 -23.25
C GLU A 368 -2.27 14.63 -22.89
N LYS A 369 -3.01 13.80 -22.15
CA LYS A 369 -4.42 13.97 -21.83
C LYS A 369 -4.66 14.62 -20.46
N ILE A 370 -3.87 14.22 -19.48
CA ILE A 370 -4.03 14.59 -18.07
C ILE A 370 -2.92 15.56 -17.68
N GLY A 371 -3.26 16.62 -16.97
CA GLY A 371 -2.32 17.54 -16.37
C GLY A 371 -2.26 17.36 -14.85
N PHE A 372 -1.14 17.76 -14.27
CA PHE A 372 -0.92 17.77 -12.83
C PHE A 372 -0.30 19.11 -12.40
N ILE A 373 -0.79 19.67 -11.30
CA ILE A 373 -0.21 20.85 -10.64
C ILE A 373 0.20 20.40 -9.24
N PRO A 374 1.52 20.47 -8.90
CA PRO A 374 2.06 19.95 -7.64
C PRO A 374 1.81 20.88 -6.47
N MET A 375 0.55 21.28 -6.27
CA MET A 375 0.12 22.12 -5.15
C MET A 375 -1.38 22.08 -4.98
N PHE A 376 -1.83 22.46 -3.80
CA PHE A 376 -3.21 22.88 -3.57
C PHE A 376 -3.42 24.34 -4.01
N PRO A 377 -4.65 24.74 -4.37
CA PRO A 377 -4.94 26.13 -4.65
C PRO A 377 -4.59 27.01 -3.45
N VAL A 378 -3.91 28.13 -3.68
CA VAL A 378 -3.53 29.08 -2.63
C VAL A 378 -4.48 30.28 -2.58
N PRO A 379 -4.58 31.00 -1.45
CA PRO A 379 -5.47 32.18 -1.37
C PRO A 379 -5.19 33.22 -2.44
N ASN A 380 -3.94 33.52 -2.73
CA ASN A 380 -3.52 34.44 -3.80
C ASN A 380 -2.10 34.12 -4.31
N LYS A 381 -1.74 34.62 -5.50
CA LYS A 381 -0.43 34.34 -6.13
C LYS A 381 0.77 34.97 -5.41
N GLY A 382 0.54 36.00 -4.58
CA GLY A 382 1.62 36.74 -3.92
C GLY A 382 2.18 36.06 -2.65
N ASN A 383 1.40 35.17 -2.04
CA ASN A 383 1.80 34.43 -0.83
C ASN A 383 1.62 32.92 -1.09
N ARG A 384 2.63 32.31 -1.73
CA ARG A 384 2.60 30.91 -2.09
C ARG A 384 3.24 30.06 -1.00
N THR A 385 2.48 29.72 0.03
CA THR A 385 2.88 28.65 0.94
C THR A 385 2.43 27.32 0.32
N ILE A 386 3.37 26.57 -0.27
CA ILE A 386 3.09 25.25 -0.81
C ILE A 386 3.03 24.30 0.36
N THR A 387 1.94 23.58 0.47
CA THR A 387 1.77 22.49 1.43
C THR A 387 1.05 21.33 0.77
N THR A 388 1.31 20.12 1.25
CA THR A 388 0.55 18.92 0.89
C THR A 388 0.38 18.05 2.13
N MET A 389 -0.67 17.26 2.16
CA MET A 389 -0.82 16.24 3.18
C MET A 389 -0.02 15.01 2.78
N MET A 390 0.68 14.43 3.76
CA MET A 390 1.39 13.16 3.62
C MET A 390 0.69 12.08 4.42
N GLY A 391 0.42 10.99 3.76
CA GLY A 391 -0.07 9.76 4.38
C GLY A 391 0.93 8.63 4.18
N GLY A 392 0.54 7.42 4.53
CA GLY A 392 1.31 6.22 4.25
C GLY A 392 1.36 5.25 5.41
N TRP A 393 2.08 4.17 5.17
CA TRP A 393 2.08 3.00 6.05
C TRP A 393 3.43 2.80 6.70
N ILE A 394 3.38 2.61 8.01
CA ILE A 394 4.53 2.38 8.88
C ILE A 394 4.63 0.88 9.15
N LEU A 395 5.80 0.32 8.97
CA LEU A 395 6.11 -1.05 9.37
C LEU A 395 6.52 -1.06 10.84
N SER A 396 5.81 -1.85 11.65
CA SER A 396 6.03 -1.94 13.09
C SER A 396 6.13 -3.39 13.54
N ILE A 397 6.79 -3.61 14.66
CA ILE A 397 6.95 -4.90 15.31
C ILE A 397 6.04 -4.95 16.53
N PRO A 398 5.05 -5.84 16.60
CA PRO A 398 4.20 -6.00 17.77
C PRO A 398 4.98 -6.40 19.03
N THR A 399 4.52 -5.94 20.18
CA THR A 399 5.10 -6.35 21.49
C THR A 399 5.01 -7.85 21.71
N VAL A 400 3.97 -8.49 21.19
CA VAL A 400 3.72 -9.94 21.28
C VAL A 400 4.61 -10.78 20.36
N SER A 401 5.44 -10.16 19.52
CA SER A 401 6.37 -10.89 18.64
C SER A 401 7.42 -11.63 19.47
N GLU A 402 7.61 -12.90 19.15
CA GLU A 402 8.69 -13.74 19.69
C GLU A 402 9.97 -13.65 18.81
N ASN A 403 9.85 -13.12 17.58
CA ASN A 403 10.91 -13.06 16.59
C ASN A 403 11.35 -11.62 16.26
N LYS A 404 11.40 -10.72 17.28
CA LYS A 404 11.63 -9.28 17.07
C LYS A 404 12.90 -8.96 16.28
N GLU A 405 13.98 -9.70 16.51
CA GLU A 405 15.25 -9.45 15.81
C GLU A 405 15.19 -9.83 14.33
N LEU A 406 14.61 -10.99 14.01
CA LEU A 406 14.41 -11.40 12.61
C LEU A 406 13.41 -10.50 11.88
N ALA A 407 12.34 -10.07 12.58
CA ALA A 407 11.38 -9.12 12.04
C ALA A 407 12.03 -7.76 11.74
N TRP A 408 12.88 -7.27 12.67
CA TRP A 408 13.64 -6.03 12.46
C TRP A 408 14.62 -6.14 11.28
N GLU A 409 15.36 -7.25 11.22
CA GLU A 409 16.30 -7.47 10.12
C GLU A 409 15.57 -7.55 8.76
N LEU A 410 14.42 -8.24 8.71
CA LEU A 410 13.57 -8.27 7.51
C LEU A 410 13.14 -6.86 7.09
N ILE A 411 12.65 -6.05 8.04
CA ILE A 411 12.26 -4.66 7.77
C ILE A 411 13.44 -3.86 7.20
N THR A 412 14.62 -3.95 7.82
CA THR A 412 15.79 -3.18 7.36
C THR A 412 16.24 -3.58 5.96
N ILE A 413 16.17 -4.87 5.62
CA ILE A 413 16.46 -5.36 4.27
C ILE A 413 15.40 -4.86 3.27
N MET A 414 14.12 -4.93 3.62
CA MET A 414 13.03 -4.40 2.78
C MET A 414 13.20 -2.93 2.44
N LEU A 415 13.73 -2.14 3.39
CA LEU A 415 13.94 -0.69 3.26
C LEU A 415 15.26 -0.29 2.62
N GLU A 416 16.08 -1.24 2.21
CA GLU A 416 17.26 -0.95 1.42
C GLU A 416 16.88 -0.34 0.05
N PRO A 417 17.51 0.78 -0.37
CA PRO A 417 17.14 1.45 -1.62
C PRO A 417 17.11 0.53 -2.86
N ARG A 418 18.01 -0.47 -2.93
CA ARG A 418 18.06 -1.44 -4.04
C ARG A 418 16.85 -2.37 -4.10
N ILE A 419 16.17 -2.61 -2.97
CA ILE A 419 14.94 -3.44 -2.87
C ILE A 419 13.70 -2.55 -2.93
N LEU A 420 13.69 -1.48 -2.14
CA LEU A 420 12.52 -0.63 -1.98
C LEU A 420 12.23 0.23 -3.22
N ALA A 421 13.26 0.86 -3.82
CA ALA A 421 13.02 1.83 -4.90
C ALA A 421 12.38 1.22 -6.16
N PRO A 422 12.79 0.04 -6.68
CA PRO A 422 12.10 -0.60 -7.80
C PRO A 422 10.64 -0.95 -7.49
N TRP A 423 10.36 -1.34 -6.24
CA TRP A 423 9.02 -1.65 -5.79
C TRP A 423 8.14 -0.40 -5.72
N LEU A 424 8.65 0.70 -5.14
CA LEU A 424 7.94 1.98 -5.09
C LEU A 424 7.59 2.47 -6.49
N ALA A 425 8.57 2.50 -7.39
CA ALA A 425 8.38 2.94 -8.76
C ALA A 425 7.35 2.08 -9.51
N LYS A 426 7.39 0.75 -9.33
CA LYS A 426 6.46 -0.18 -9.97
C LYS A 426 5.01 0.03 -9.53
N TYR A 427 4.78 0.35 -8.26
CA TYR A 427 3.44 0.44 -7.67
C TYR A 427 3.00 1.89 -7.41
N LEU A 428 3.73 2.85 -7.94
CA LEU A 428 3.47 4.29 -7.89
C LEU A 428 3.38 4.84 -6.44
N TYR A 429 4.19 4.31 -5.54
CA TYR A 429 4.37 4.87 -4.21
C TYR A 429 5.57 5.82 -4.17
N LEU A 430 5.51 6.83 -3.31
CA LEU A 430 6.61 7.78 -3.16
C LEU A 430 7.53 7.39 -2.00
N PRO A 431 8.84 7.67 -2.11
CA PRO A 431 9.81 7.35 -1.07
C PRO A 431 9.66 8.27 0.14
N THR A 432 9.94 7.73 1.31
CA THR A 432 10.14 8.47 2.55
C THR A 432 11.62 8.74 2.81
N GLN A 433 12.49 8.16 1.99
CA GLN A 433 13.95 8.23 2.13
C GLN A 433 14.57 9.11 1.04
N LYS A 434 15.34 10.12 1.45
CA LYS A 434 16.08 11.04 0.57
C LYS A 434 16.99 10.32 -0.44
N PRO A 435 17.78 9.27 -0.08
CA PRO A 435 18.60 8.55 -1.05
C PRO A 435 17.82 7.95 -2.21
N ILE A 436 16.52 7.68 -2.02
CA ILE A 436 15.64 7.18 -3.08
C ILE A 436 15.04 8.35 -3.86
N GLY A 437 14.48 9.36 -3.16
CA GLY A 437 13.77 10.47 -3.79
C GLY A 437 14.67 11.48 -4.50
N GLU A 438 15.84 11.74 -3.93
CA GLU A 438 16.80 12.77 -4.42
C GLU A 438 18.04 12.16 -5.09
N GLY A 439 18.28 10.84 -4.89
CA GLY A 439 19.44 10.13 -5.40
C GLY A 439 19.23 9.49 -6.78
N ASN A 440 20.14 8.61 -7.16
CA ASN A 440 20.13 7.93 -8.46
C ASN A 440 18.86 7.08 -8.72
N TYR A 441 18.17 6.67 -7.67
CA TYR A 441 16.95 5.88 -7.77
C TYR A 441 15.74 6.71 -8.24
N SER A 442 15.77 8.04 -8.13
CA SER A 442 14.69 8.93 -8.61
C SER A 442 14.36 8.70 -10.08
N LYS A 443 15.37 8.36 -10.90
CA LYS A 443 15.21 8.04 -12.34
C LYS A 443 14.31 6.83 -12.62
N LEU A 444 14.08 5.96 -11.64
CA LEU A 444 13.15 4.83 -11.80
C LEU A 444 11.70 5.33 -11.91
N PHE A 445 11.38 6.39 -11.18
CA PHE A 445 10.04 6.98 -11.16
C PHE A 445 9.71 7.68 -12.49
N GLU A 446 10.68 8.29 -13.16
CA GLU A 446 10.50 8.94 -14.46
C GLU A 446 9.95 7.98 -15.54
N ARG A 447 10.14 6.67 -15.36
CA ARG A 447 9.68 5.64 -16.31
C ARG A 447 8.29 5.08 -16.00
N THR A 448 7.80 5.29 -14.80
CA THR A 448 6.60 4.61 -14.32
C THR A 448 5.55 5.56 -13.77
N LEU A 449 5.96 6.67 -13.17
CA LEU A 449 5.08 7.63 -12.52
C LEU A 449 5.02 8.93 -13.34
N PRO A 450 3.87 9.27 -13.94
CA PRO A 450 3.66 10.57 -14.57
C PRO A 450 3.92 11.71 -13.57
N TYR A 451 4.55 12.78 -14.01
CA TYR A 451 4.89 13.94 -13.17
C TYR A 451 5.74 13.58 -11.93
N SER A 452 6.61 12.58 -12.07
CA SER A 452 7.41 12.06 -10.96
C SER A 452 8.32 13.12 -10.33
N GLN A 453 8.92 13.99 -11.12
CA GLN A 453 9.81 15.04 -10.60
C GLN A 453 9.06 16.05 -9.76
N GLU A 454 7.88 16.49 -10.24
CA GLU A 454 6.99 17.39 -9.52
C GLU A 454 6.52 16.77 -8.20
N MET A 455 6.13 15.49 -8.23
CA MET A 455 5.68 14.77 -7.04
C MET A 455 6.80 14.54 -6.02
N LEU A 456 7.99 14.15 -6.47
CA LEU A 456 9.16 13.98 -5.60
C LEU A 456 9.55 15.32 -4.96
N SER A 457 9.51 16.42 -5.73
CA SER A 457 9.79 17.76 -5.20
C SER A 457 8.77 18.22 -4.15
N LEU A 458 7.54 17.70 -4.21
CA LEU A 458 6.47 18.08 -3.29
C LEU A 458 6.62 17.44 -1.90
N ILE A 459 7.36 16.33 -1.78
CA ILE A 459 7.55 15.62 -0.50
C ILE A 459 8.11 16.54 0.59
N GLN A 460 9.05 17.43 0.25
CA GLN A 460 9.64 18.36 1.21
C GLN A 460 8.64 19.35 1.84
N PHE A 461 7.48 19.57 1.21
CA PHE A 461 6.39 20.44 1.68
C PHE A 461 5.26 19.63 2.32
N GLY A 462 5.47 18.36 2.52
CA GLY A 462 4.49 17.45 3.10
C GLY A 462 4.38 17.59 4.61
N HIS A 463 3.16 17.57 5.12
CA HIS A 463 2.85 17.54 6.54
C HIS A 463 2.20 16.22 6.91
N GLY A 464 2.74 15.57 7.95
CA GLY A 464 2.10 14.44 8.61
C GLY A 464 0.96 14.91 9.51
N ARG A 465 0.09 13.99 9.85
CA ARG A 465 -0.98 14.24 10.83
C ARG A 465 -0.44 13.99 12.24
N PRO A 466 -1.07 14.53 13.31
CA PRO A 466 -0.65 14.29 14.68
C PRO A 466 -0.56 12.78 15.03
N THR A 467 0.48 12.40 15.74
CA THR A 467 0.73 11.00 16.17
C THR A 467 0.24 10.73 17.60
N ILE A 468 -0.78 11.46 18.07
CA ILE A 468 -1.35 11.26 19.40
C ILE A 468 -2.49 10.23 19.36
N PRO A 469 -2.76 9.52 20.48
CA PRO A 469 -3.79 8.49 20.55
C PRO A 469 -5.20 8.96 20.21
N GLU A 470 -5.49 10.23 20.52
CA GLU A 470 -6.80 10.87 20.34
C GLU A 470 -7.05 11.34 18.90
N TYR A 471 -6.00 11.38 18.07
CA TYR A 471 -6.11 11.96 16.71
C TYR A 471 -7.22 11.33 15.86
N PRO A 472 -7.46 10.01 15.84
CA PRO A 472 -8.56 9.45 15.05
C PRO A 472 -9.93 10.02 15.41
N SER A 473 -10.16 10.33 16.69
CA SER A 473 -11.40 10.97 17.16
C SER A 473 -11.45 12.47 16.82
N ILE A 474 -10.32 13.15 16.91
CA ILE A 474 -10.19 14.56 16.49
C ILE A 474 -10.47 14.69 14.98
N ALA A 475 -9.89 13.81 14.16
CA ALA A 475 -10.14 13.78 12.73
C ALA A 475 -11.62 13.57 12.40
N GLU A 476 -12.32 12.72 13.16
CA GLU A 476 -13.76 12.50 12.99
C GLU A 476 -14.57 13.76 13.35
N HIS A 477 -14.20 14.47 14.41
CA HIS A 477 -14.88 15.74 14.76
C HIS A 477 -14.70 16.79 13.67
N ILE A 478 -13.47 16.92 13.11
CA ILE A 478 -13.19 17.83 12.00
C ILE A 478 -13.96 17.41 10.74
N ARG A 479 -14.00 16.12 10.43
CA ARG A 479 -14.76 15.56 9.30
C ARG A 479 -16.24 15.92 9.38
N GLN A 480 -16.84 15.79 10.58
CA GLN A 480 -18.23 16.19 10.82
C GLN A 480 -18.43 17.68 10.60
N ALA A 481 -17.52 18.55 11.10
CA ALA A 481 -17.58 19.99 10.90
C ALA A 481 -17.52 20.37 9.42
N ILE A 482 -16.64 19.74 8.64
CA ILE A 482 -16.56 19.92 7.19
C ILE A 482 -17.90 19.56 6.52
N ASN A 483 -18.49 18.41 6.86
CA ASN A 483 -19.78 18.02 6.33
C ASN A 483 -20.88 19.03 6.68
N GLU A 484 -20.96 19.47 7.94
CA GLU A 484 -21.95 20.44 8.37
C GLU A 484 -21.85 21.74 7.57
N VAL A 485 -20.63 22.20 7.24
CA VAL A 485 -20.40 23.41 6.44
C VAL A 485 -20.73 23.18 4.96
N GLN A 486 -20.28 22.06 4.38
CA GLN A 486 -20.53 21.76 2.97
C GLN A 486 -22.02 21.65 2.63
N TYR A 487 -22.81 21.14 3.57
CA TYR A 487 -24.26 21.02 3.39
C TYR A 487 -25.05 22.20 3.94
N GLY A 488 -24.38 23.27 4.39
CA GLY A 488 -25.01 24.48 4.88
C GLY A 488 -25.78 24.30 6.21
N ILE A 489 -25.42 23.29 6.99
CA ILE A 489 -26.05 22.97 8.29
C ILE A 489 -25.56 23.97 9.35
N LYS A 490 -24.27 24.32 9.31
CA LYS A 490 -23.63 25.28 10.23
C LYS A 490 -22.71 26.25 9.50
N GLU A 491 -22.51 27.38 10.11
CA GLU A 491 -21.47 28.32 9.69
C GLU A 491 -20.08 27.81 10.07
N PRO A 492 -19.01 28.17 9.30
CA PRO A 492 -17.64 27.67 9.51
C PRO A 492 -17.15 27.78 10.96
N LYS A 493 -17.30 28.95 11.57
CA LYS A 493 -16.86 29.19 12.95
C LYS A 493 -17.58 28.29 13.95
N GLN A 494 -18.91 28.19 13.84
CA GLN A 494 -19.73 27.38 14.73
C GLN A 494 -19.38 25.88 14.58
N ALA A 495 -19.25 25.37 13.35
CA ALA A 495 -18.92 23.97 13.11
C ALA A 495 -17.54 23.60 13.71
N LEU A 496 -16.55 24.51 13.53
CA LEU A 496 -15.21 24.28 14.08
C LEU A 496 -15.17 24.41 15.60
N ASP A 497 -15.91 25.34 16.21
CA ASP A 497 -15.97 25.49 17.67
C ASP A 497 -16.59 24.26 18.33
N ASP A 498 -17.71 23.78 17.79
CA ASP A 498 -18.38 22.58 18.29
C ASP A 498 -17.46 21.33 18.18
N ALA A 499 -16.70 21.23 17.08
CA ALA A 499 -15.73 20.16 16.90
C ALA A 499 -14.55 20.30 17.86
N ALA A 500 -14.05 21.52 18.06
CA ALA A 500 -12.94 21.79 18.98
C ALA A 500 -13.31 21.54 20.44
N GLU A 501 -14.54 21.90 20.84
CA GLU A 501 -15.04 21.59 22.18
C GLU A 501 -15.06 20.06 22.44
N LYS A 502 -15.55 19.28 21.47
CA LYS A 502 -15.52 17.82 21.57
C LYS A 502 -14.09 17.26 21.65
N SER A 503 -13.19 17.82 20.82
CA SER A 503 -11.78 17.44 20.80
C SER A 503 -11.06 17.84 22.08
N ALA A 504 -11.35 19.00 22.65
CA ALA A 504 -10.81 19.43 23.94
C ALA A 504 -11.19 18.45 25.07
N LYS A 505 -12.46 18.01 25.12
CA LYS A 505 -12.92 17.03 26.12
C LYS A 505 -12.15 15.71 26.08
N ILE A 506 -11.85 15.18 24.89
CA ILE A 506 -11.06 13.94 24.81
C ILE A 506 -9.57 14.15 25.10
N LEU A 507 -9.07 15.38 24.99
CA LEU A 507 -7.73 15.78 25.39
C LEU A 507 -7.61 16.16 26.87
N GLY A 508 -8.70 16.09 27.64
CA GLY A 508 -8.72 16.35 29.08
C GLY A 508 -8.91 17.81 29.48
N TRP A 509 -9.48 18.65 28.60
CA TRP A 509 -9.80 20.06 28.85
C TRP A 509 -11.28 20.31 29.15
#